data_33df863f4eb0323ff3f52f1b23bc402b
#
_entry.id   33df863f4eb0323ff3f52f1b23bc402b
#
_cell.length_a   1.000
_cell.length_b   1.000
_cell.length_c   1.000
_cell.angle_alpha   90.00
_cell.angle_beta   90.00
_cell.angle_gamma   90.00
#
_symmetry.space_group_name_H-M   'P 1'
#
loop_
_entity.id
_entity.type
_entity.pdbx_description
1 polymer ?
#
loop_
_entity_poly.entity_id
_entity_poly.type
_entity_poly.pdbx_seq_one_letter_code
_entity_poly.pdbx_strand_id
1 'polypeptide(L)'
;VRLLFSFFVIIATTTICAAQCLNHTDAGQHIGEVRCVSGKIYHINQLEHGVTVLSFCADSPVCPFSAVVFARNLKNVGDVRQLQGRSIEVHGKVTEYQGRAEIIIDHARQLGGDGARLPPLPKEYDVEKKGHYSAGTFSLPHATHPATAKKQAPTYPVEIPDDPE
;
A
#
# COMPACT_ATOMS: atom_id res chain seq x y z
N VAL A 1 -65.94 -21.75 33.60
CA VAL A 1 -64.64 -21.06 33.83
C VAL A 1 -63.83 -21.23 32.59
N ARG A 2 -63.75 -20.16 31.73
CA ARG A 2 -62.94 -20.12 30.49
C ARG A 2 -61.61 -19.46 30.84
N LEU A 3 -60.53 -20.27 30.85
CA LEU A 3 -59.14 -19.80 30.94
C LEU A 3 -58.71 -19.35 29.55
N LEU A 4 -58.58 -18.03 29.36
CA LEU A 4 -57.93 -17.42 28.21
C LEU A 4 -56.41 -17.44 28.45
N PHE A 5 -55.71 -18.39 27.82
CA PHE A 5 -54.25 -18.39 27.72
C PHE A 5 -53.82 -17.32 26.69
N SER A 6 -53.40 -16.15 27.17
CA SER A 6 -52.81 -15.11 26.36
C SER A 6 -51.36 -15.51 26.06
N PHE A 7 -51.12 -15.98 24.83
CA PHE A 7 -49.78 -16.31 24.34
C PHE A 7 -49.10 -15.00 23.97
N PHE A 8 -48.22 -14.49 24.83
CA PHE A 8 -47.39 -13.32 24.57
C PHE A 8 -46.21 -13.77 23.72
N VAL A 9 -46.31 -13.58 22.41
CA VAL A 9 -45.18 -13.82 21.46
C VAL A 9 -44.20 -12.68 21.58
N ILE A 10 -43.09 -12.92 22.28
CA ILE A 10 -41.95 -12.00 22.34
C ILE A 10 -41.18 -12.13 21.02
N ILE A 11 -41.38 -11.20 20.13
CA ILE A 11 -40.56 -11.04 18.89
C ILE A 11 -39.23 -10.42 19.31
N ALA A 12 -38.20 -11.27 19.46
CA ALA A 12 -36.82 -10.80 19.65
C ALA A 12 -36.33 -10.22 18.33
N THR A 13 -36.34 -8.89 18.20
CA THR A 13 -35.71 -8.17 17.09
C THR A 13 -34.20 -8.23 17.27
N THR A 14 -33.54 -9.13 16.55
CA THR A 14 -32.09 -9.16 16.45
C THR A 14 -31.62 -7.97 15.62
N THR A 15 -31.16 -6.93 16.28
CA THR A 15 -30.51 -5.79 15.62
C THR A 15 -29.16 -6.29 15.08
N ILE A 16 -29.06 -6.44 13.76
CA ILE A 16 -27.78 -6.71 13.09
C ILE A 16 -26.98 -5.42 13.19
N CYS A 17 -26.05 -5.34 14.16
CA CYS A 17 -25.10 -4.25 14.25
C CYS A 17 -24.10 -4.45 13.10
N ALA A 18 -24.29 -3.76 11.99
CA ALA A 18 -23.26 -3.65 10.96
C ALA A 18 -22.09 -2.90 11.61
N ALA A 19 -20.96 -3.59 11.77
CA ALA A 19 -19.75 -2.97 12.30
C ALA A 19 -19.31 -1.87 11.33
N GLN A 20 -19.55 -0.62 11.70
CA GLN A 20 -19.17 0.54 10.92
C GLN A 20 -17.66 0.73 11.00
N CYS A 21 -16.99 0.92 9.85
CA CYS A 21 -15.57 1.19 9.82
C CYS A 21 -15.25 2.53 10.50
N LEU A 22 -14.17 2.59 11.24
CA LEU A 22 -13.64 3.79 11.87
C LEU A 22 -13.10 4.74 10.80
N ASN A 23 -13.17 6.04 11.06
CA ASN A 23 -12.40 6.99 10.28
C ASN A 23 -10.90 6.81 10.57
N HIS A 24 -10.05 6.99 9.57
CA HIS A 24 -8.60 6.88 9.72
C HIS A 24 -8.02 7.82 10.80
N THR A 25 -8.67 8.94 11.09
CA THR A 25 -8.27 9.88 12.16
C THR A 25 -8.39 9.28 13.57
N ASP A 26 -9.32 8.34 13.75
CA ASP A 26 -9.66 7.76 15.05
C ASP A 26 -8.89 6.46 15.33
N ALA A 27 -8.19 5.94 14.32
CA ALA A 27 -7.48 4.66 14.41
C ALA A 27 -6.47 4.59 15.57
N GLY A 28 -5.83 5.71 15.91
CA GLY A 28 -4.88 5.79 17.00
C GLY A 28 -5.45 5.48 18.39
N GLN A 29 -6.77 5.61 18.57
CA GLN A 29 -7.46 5.29 19.81
C GLN A 29 -7.71 3.79 20.00
N HIS A 30 -7.44 2.98 18.95
CA HIS A 30 -7.75 1.55 18.90
C HIS A 30 -6.50 0.68 18.71
N ILE A 31 -5.34 1.13 19.18
CA ILE A 31 -4.09 0.37 19.15
C ILE A 31 -4.27 -0.97 19.87
N GLY A 32 -3.86 -2.06 19.23
CA GLY A 32 -3.98 -3.43 19.73
C GLY A 32 -5.28 -4.15 19.36
N GLU A 33 -6.30 -3.43 18.89
CA GLU A 33 -7.59 -3.99 18.50
C GLU A 33 -7.64 -4.37 17.02
N VAL A 34 -8.53 -5.33 16.69
CA VAL A 34 -8.85 -5.65 15.29
C VAL A 34 -10.03 -4.78 14.87
N ARG A 35 -9.79 -3.91 13.91
CA ARG A 35 -10.78 -2.94 13.44
C ARG A 35 -10.85 -2.87 11.92
N CYS A 36 -11.95 -2.29 11.43
CA CYS A 36 -12.07 -1.77 10.08
C CYS A 36 -11.79 -0.28 10.12
N VAL A 37 -10.87 0.20 9.29
CA VAL A 37 -10.55 1.62 9.13
C VAL A 37 -10.83 2.02 7.69
N SER A 38 -11.57 3.11 7.48
CA SER A 38 -11.96 3.62 6.16
C SER A 38 -11.36 4.99 5.88
N GLY A 39 -11.11 5.26 4.61
CA GLY A 39 -10.64 6.55 4.17
C GLY A 39 -10.20 6.57 2.70
N LYS A 40 -9.89 7.77 2.22
CA LYS A 40 -9.34 7.97 0.88
C LYS A 40 -7.83 7.88 0.91
N ILE A 41 -7.24 7.18 -0.07
CA ILE A 41 -5.79 7.12 -0.27
C ILE A 41 -5.34 8.35 -1.06
N TYR A 42 -4.48 9.14 -0.47
CA TYR A 42 -3.89 10.32 -1.12
C TYR A 42 -2.53 10.02 -1.74
N HIS A 43 -1.68 9.28 -1.03
CA HIS A 43 -0.34 8.95 -1.49
C HIS A 43 -0.03 7.46 -1.31
N ILE A 44 0.73 6.92 -2.25
CA ILE A 44 1.27 5.58 -2.19
C ILE A 44 2.78 5.69 -2.36
N ASN A 45 3.51 5.43 -1.28
CA ASN A 45 4.96 5.56 -1.24
C ASN A 45 5.59 4.16 -1.17
N GLN A 46 6.48 3.88 -2.09
CA GLN A 46 7.30 2.69 -2.04
C GLN A 46 8.63 3.03 -1.38
N LEU A 47 8.86 2.44 -0.22
CA LEU A 47 10.08 2.60 0.56
C LEU A 47 11.14 1.58 0.15
N GLU A 48 12.29 1.66 0.79
CA GLU A 48 13.35 0.65 0.65
C GLU A 48 12.84 -0.75 0.99
N HIS A 49 13.48 -1.77 0.41
CA HIS A 49 13.10 -3.17 0.56
C HIS A 49 11.66 -3.51 0.11
N GLY A 50 11.07 -2.70 -0.78
CA GLY A 50 9.76 -2.96 -1.38
C GLY A 50 8.57 -2.80 -0.44
N VAL A 51 8.74 -2.13 0.69
CA VAL A 51 7.63 -1.77 1.58
C VAL A 51 6.78 -0.69 0.92
N THR A 52 5.49 -0.92 0.81
CA THR A 52 4.55 0.05 0.25
C THR A 52 3.66 0.62 1.35
N VAL A 53 3.65 1.93 1.50
CA VAL A 53 2.86 2.67 2.48
C VAL A 53 1.74 3.42 1.76
N LEU A 54 0.51 3.18 2.21
CA LEU A 54 -0.69 3.88 1.76
C LEU A 54 -1.05 4.94 2.79
N SER A 55 -1.00 6.21 2.38
CA SER A 55 -1.30 7.35 3.25
C SER A 55 -2.71 7.85 3.02
N PHE A 56 -3.43 8.04 4.12
CA PHE A 56 -4.84 8.47 4.13
C PHE A 56 -5.00 9.99 4.28
N CYS A 57 -3.92 10.74 4.24
CA CYS A 57 -3.92 12.19 4.36
C CYS A 57 -3.21 12.84 3.18
N ALA A 58 -3.63 14.05 2.82
CA ALA A 58 -2.95 14.85 1.81
C ALA A 58 -1.54 15.27 2.26
N ASP A 59 -1.39 15.59 3.56
CA ASP A 59 -0.13 16.00 4.17
C ASP A 59 0.51 14.80 4.87
N SER A 60 1.39 14.09 4.15
CA SER A 60 1.96 12.81 4.57
C SER A 60 2.71 12.81 5.92
N PRO A 61 3.49 13.84 6.32
CA PRO A 61 4.24 13.76 7.58
C PRO A 61 3.36 13.76 8.83
N VAL A 62 2.14 14.25 8.72
CA VAL A 62 1.22 14.48 9.85
C VAL A 62 0.10 13.42 9.90
N CYS A 63 0.08 12.47 8.99
CA CYS A 63 -1.01 11.49 8.91
C CYS A 63 -1.01 10.56 10.14
N PRO A 64 -2.10 10.52 10.92
CA PRO A 64 -2.16 9.69 12.13
C PRO A 64 -2.29 8.20 11.85
N PHE A 65 -2.65 7.83 10.61
CA PHE A 65 -2.85 6.44 10.20
C PHE A 65 -2.26 6.16 8.82
N SER A 66 -1.72 4.95 8.67
CA SER A 66 -1.28 4.42 7.38
C SER A 66 -1.61 2.92 7.26
N ALA A 67 -1.72 2.43 6.03
CA ALA A 67 -1.76 1.00 5.78
C ALA A 67 -0.45 0.58 5.08
N VAL A 68 0.10 -0.56 5.47
CA VAL A 68 1.43 -1.00 5.05
C VAL A 68 1.35 -2.37 4.39
N VAL A 69 1.97 -2.50 3.22
CA VAL A 69 2.12 -3.77 2.50
C VAL A 69 3.60 -4.07 2.35
N PHE A 70 4.06 -5.17 2.94
CA PHE A 70 5.43 -5.63 2.75
C PHE A 70 5.62 -6.27 1.36
N ALA A 71 6.82 -6.19 0.80
CA ALA A 71 7.18 -6.76 -0.50
C ALA A 71 6.70 -8.20 -0.67
N ARG A 72 6.93 -9.05 0.35
CA ARG A 72 6.53 -10.46 0.37
C ARG A 72 5.01 -10.69 0.24
N ASN A 73 4.20 -9.70 0.64
CA ASN A 73 2.74 -9.80 0.68
C ASN A 73 2.07 -9.21 -0.56
N LEU A 74 2.79 -8.42 -1.37
CA LEU A 74 2.23 -7.75 -2.55
C LEU A 74 1.56 -8.72 -3.53
N LYS A 75 2.10 -9.93 -3.72
CA LYS A 75 1.49 -10.96 -4.59
C LYS A 75 0.14 -11.45 -4.08
N ASN A 76 -0.04 -11.45 -2.74
CA ASN A 76 -1.29 -11.89 -2.10
C ASN A 76 -2.32 -10.77 -2.00
N VAL A 77 -1.88 -9.50 -2.07
CA VAL A 77 -2.72 -8.33 -1.95
C VAL A 77 -3.17 -7.83 -3.32
N GLY A 78 -2.26 -7.75 -4.29
CA GLY A 78 -2.52 -7.21 -5.62
C GLY A 78 -1.80 -5.89 -5.88
N ASP A 79 -2.14 -5.23 -6.99
CA ASP A 79 -1.52 -3.97 -7.41
C ASP A 79 -2.09 -2.77 -6.64
N VAL A 80 -1.61 -2.56 -5.43
CA VAL A 80 -2.05 -1.46 -4.54
C VAL A 80 -1.83 -0.06 -5.12
N ARG A 81 -1.00 0.09 -6.16
CA ARG A 81 -0.77 1.38 -6.82
C ARG A 81 -2.05 1.93 -7.47
N GLN A 82 -3.00 1.04 -7.78
CA GLN A 82 -4.31 1.40 -8.34
C GLN A 82 -5.26 2.03 -7.31
N LEU A 83 -4.87 2.06 -6.03
CA LEU A 83 -5.70 2.62 -4.95
C LEU A 83 -5.51 4.12 -4.77
N GLN A 84 -4.55 4.75 -5.42
CA GLN A 84 -4.34 6.20 -5.28
C GLN A 84 -5.59 6.98 -5.73
N GLY A 85 -6.05 7.86 -4.86
CA GLY A 85 -7.26 8.66 -5.07
C GLY A 85 -8.59 7.93 -4.77
N ARG A 86 -8.54 6.63 -4.41
CA ARG A 86 -9.73 5.81 -4.13
C ARG A 86 -10.06 5.77 -2.64
N SER A 87 -11.31 5.50 -2.33
CA SER A 87 -11.79 5.28 -0.95
C SER A 87 -11.82 3.79 -0.67
N ILE A 88 -11.10 3.37 0.37
CA ILE A 88 -10.99 1.97 0.75
C ILE A 88 -11.34 1.75 2.21
N GLU A 89 -11.59 0.50 2.53
CA GLU A 89 -11.67 -0.02 3.88
C GLU A 89 -10.52 -0.99 4.11
N VAL A 90 -9.89 -0.92 5.29
CA VAL A 90 -8.80 -1.81 5.66
C VAL A 90 -9.16 -2.51 6.96
N HIS A 91 -9.21 -3.84 6.92
CA HIS A 91 -9.52 -4.69 8.07
C HIS A 91 -8.24 -5.30 8.63
N GLY A 92 -7.99 -5.11 9.91
CA GLY A 92 -6.82 -5.71 10.54
C GLY A 92 -6.58 -5.24 11.96
N LYS A 93 -5.51 -5.76 12.55
CA LYS A 93 -5.05 -5.30 13.85
C LYS A 93 -4.38 -3.94 13.71
N VAL A 94 -4.87 -2.96 14.46
CA VAL A 94 -4.23 -1.65 14.55
C VAL A 94 -2.99 -1.78 15.42
N THR A 95 -1.84 -1.44 14.87
CA THR A 95 -0.55 -1.42 15.56
C THR A 95 0.00 -0.02 15.60
N GLU A 96 1.01 0.22 16.42
CA GLU A 96 1.70 1.50 16.48
C GLU A 96 3.11 1.37 15.90
N TYR A 97 3.47 2.28 15.02
CA TYR A 97 4.83 2.41 14.50
C TYR A 97 5.23 3.88 14.45
N GLN A 98 6.32 4.23 15.14
CA GLN A 98 6.83 5.61 15.23
C GLN A 98 5.76 6.64 15.65
N GLY A 99 4.92 6.30 16.64
CA GLY A 99 3.86 7.18 17.15
C GLY A 99 2.64 7.34 16.24
N ARG A 100 2.49 6.49 15.20
CA ARG A 100 1.35 6.49 14.28
C ARG A 100 0.68 5.14 14.27
N ALA A 101 -0.65 5.17 14.13
CA ALA A 101 -1.40 3.94 13.95
C ALA A 101 -1.18 3.37 12.55
N GLU A 102 -1.06 2.05 12.44
CA GLU A 102 -0.95 1.36 11.17
C GLU A 102 -1.67 0.02 11.17
N ILE A 103 -2.10 -0.40 9.98
CA ILE A 103 -2.55 -1.77 9.73
C ILE A 103 -1.66 -2.39 8.67
N ILE A 104 -1.11 -3.58 8.96
CA ILE A 104 -0.35 -4.37 7.98
C ILE A 104 -1.34 -5.18 7.15
N ILE A 105 -1.23 -5.05 5.82
CA ILE A 105 -2.06 -5.78 4.86
C ILE A 105 -1.25 -6.97 4.33
N ASP A 106 -1.73 -8.17 4.58
CA ASP A 106 -1.11 -9.43 4.17
C ASP A 106 -1.85 -10.10 3.00
N HIS A 107 -3.16 -9.83 2.88
CA HIS A 107 -4.04 -10.45 1.89
C HIS A 107 -5.09 -9.48 1.37
N ALA A 108 -5.49 -9.66 0.11
CA ALA A 108 -6.54 -8.86 -0.54
C ALA A 108 -7.87 -8.83 0.23
N ARG A 109 -8.22 -9.91 0.95
CA ARG A 109 -9.46 -9.99 1.76
C ARG A 109 -9.55 -8.97 2.91
N GLN A 110 -8.44 -8.33 3.28
CA GLN A 110 -8.43 -7.24 4.25
C GLN A 110 -8.87 -5.91 3.66
N LEU A 111 -9.03 -5.85 2.33
CA LEU A 111 -9.43 -4.65 1.63
C LEU A 111 -10.90 -4.70 1.26
N GLY A 112 -11.62 -3.63 1.61
CA GLY A 112 -13.01 -3.35 1.26
C GLY A 112 -13.14 -2.09 0.40
N GLY A 113 -14.39 -1.70 0.10
CA GLY A 113 -14.65 -0.57 -0.75
C GLY A 113 -14.05 -0.74 -2.15
N ASP A 114 -13.39 0.31 -2.67
CA ASP A 114 -12.69 0.23 -3.96
C ASP A 114 -11.50 -0.75 -3.94
N GLY A 115 -10.99 -1.08 -2.75
CA GLY A 115 -9.88 -2.02 -2.57
C GLY A 115 -10.26 -3.49 -2.78
N ALA A 116 -11.54 -3.84 -2.68
CA ALA A 116 -12.01 -5.23 -2.84
C ALA A 116 -11.79 -5.82 -4.24
N ARG A 117 -11.49 -5.00 -5.24
CA ARG A 117 -11.33 -5.38 -6.64
C ARG A 117 -9.96 -5.02 -7.21
N LEU A 118 -8.92 -5.17 -6.41
CA LEU A 118 -7.57 -4.93 -6.90
C LEU A 118 -7.18 -5.95 -7.97
N PRO A 119 -6.59 -5.49 -9.09
CA PRO A 119 -6.01 -6.39 -10.06
C PRO A 119 -4.77 -7.08 -9.47
N PRO A 120 -4.43 -8.29 -9.94
CA PRO A 120 -3.18 -8.92 -9.55
C PRO A 120 -1.98 -8.09 -10.00
N LEU A 121 -0.85 -8.27 -9.33
CA LEU A 121 0.40 -7.67 -9.79
C LEU A 121 0.74 -8.12 -11.21
N PRO A 122 1.28 -7.24 -12.07
CA PRO A 122 1.82 -7.62 -13.35
C PRO A 122 2.90 -8.71 -13.19
N LYS A 123 2.96 -9.67 -14.12
CA LYS A 123 3.90 -10.81 -14.05
C LYS A 123 5.36 -10.37 -13.98
N GLU A 124 5.67 -9.23 -14.60
CA GLU A 124 7.02 -8.66 -14.67
C GLU A 124 7.32 -7.67 -13.52
N TYR A 125 6.40 -7.56 -12.55
CA TYR A 125 6.61 -6.65 -11.43
C TYR A 125 7.67 -7.23 -10.49
N ASP A 126 8.82 -6.58 -10.47
CA ASP A 126 9.91 -6.90 -9.54
C ASP A 126 9.70 -6.12 -8.23
N VAL A 127 9.27 -6.83 -7.20
CA VAL A 127 9.01 -6.26 -5.87
C VAL A 127 10.28 -5.76 -5.16
N GLU A 128 11.46 -6.22 -5.59
CA GLU A 128 12.75 -5.86 -4.98
C GLU A 128 13.39 -4.66 -5.66
N LYS A 129 12.99 -4.33 -6.87
CA LYS A 129 13.51 -3.16 -7.59
C LYS A 129 12.93 -1.88 -7.03
N LYS A 130 13.80 -1.12 -6.42
CA LYS A 130 13.52 0.21 -5.86
C LYS A 130 12.87 1.13 -6.90
N GLY A 131 11.64 1.56 -6.62
CA GLY A 131 11.13 2.88 -7.00
C GLY A 131 11.00 3.27 -8.47
N HIS A 132 11.22 2.38 -9.44
CA HIS A 132 11.24 2.75 -10.85
C HIS A 132 9.96 2.42 -11.64
N TYR A 133 8.96 1.87 -10.98
CA TYR A 133 7.68 1.58 -11.65
C TYR A 133 6.61 2.55 -11.18
N SER A 134 6.45 3.66 -11.88
CA SER A 134 5.22 4.43 -11.80
C SER A 134 4.11 3.67 -12.52
N ALA A 135 2.88 3.71 -11.99
CA ALA A 135 1.72 3.20 -12.70
C ALA A 135 1.62 3.88 -14.07
N GLY A 136 1.81 3.11 -15.14
CA GLY A 136 1.77 3.63 -16.51
C GLY A 136 3.11 3.77 -17.24
N THR A 137 4.24 3.44 -16.62
CA THR A 137 5.49 3.32 -17.38
C THR A 137 5.50 1.97 -18.08
N PHE A 138 4.97 1.94 -19.29
CA PHE A 138 5.20 0.81 -20.19
C PHE A 138 6.70 0.78 -20.46
N SER A 139 7.34 -0.37 -20.22
CA SER A 139 8.68 -0.61 -20.73
C SER A 139 8.64 -0.40 -22.24
N LEU A 140 9.30 0.65 -22.69
CA LEU A 140 9.60 0.78 -24.11
C LEU A 140 10.29 -0.52 -24.54
N PRO A 141 9.92 -1.11 -25.71
CA PRO A 141 10.65 -2.24 -26.24
C PRO A 141 12.13 -1.91 -26.19
N HIS A 142 12.94 -2.82 -25.67
CA HIS A 142 14.38 -2.69 -25.69
C HIS A 142 14.80 -2.25 -27.08
N ALA A 143 15.25 -1.01 -27.23
CA ALA A 143 15.98 -0.64 -28.40
C ALA A 143 17.19 -1.57 -28.43
N THR A 144 17.20 -2.47 -29.37
CA THR A 144 18.37 -3.28 -29.68
C THR A 144 19.46 -2.30 -30.00
N HIS A 145 20.32 -1.99 -29.05
CA HIS A 145 21.55 -1.26 -29.31
C HIS A 145 22.35 -2.13 -30.30
N PRO A 146 22.65 -1.64 -31.51
CA PRO A 146 23.59 -2.33 -32.35
C PRO A 146 24.90 -2.40 -31.56
N ALA A 147 25.33 -3.62 -31.27
CA ALA A 147 26.65 -3.86 -30.76
C ALA A 147 27.62 -3.27 -31.76
N THR A 148 28.30 -2.19 -31.43
CA THR A 148 29.65 -1.89 -31.84
C THR A 148 29.98 -0.41 -31.74
N ALA A 149 30.79 -0.07 -30.81
CA ALA A 149 31.96 0.73 -31.08
C ALA A 149 32.90 0.56 -29.87
N LYS A 150 33.94 -0.20 -30.06
CA LYS A 150 35.12 -0.14 -29.19
C LYS A 150 35.54 1.33 -29.10
N LYS A 151 35.26 1.95 -27.98
CA LYS A 151 35.73 3.29 -27.68
C LYS A 151 37.22 3.18 -27.46
N GLN A 152 38.00 3.57 -28.47
CA GLN A 152 39.43 3.80 -28.32
C GLN A 152 39.63 4.86 -27.25
N ALA A 153 40.44 4.55 -26.26
CA ALA A 153 40.83 5.48 -25.23
C ALA A 153 41.58 6.64 -25.90
N PRO A 154 41.32 7.89 -25.53
CA PRO A 154 42.09 9.00 -26.00
C PRO A 154 43.51 8.90 -25.47
N THR A 155 44.48 8.80 -26.39
CA THR A 155 45.91 8.88 -26.10
C THR A 155 46.22 10.35 -25.86
N TYR A 156 46.44 10.73 -24.64
CA TYR A 156 47.03 12.04 -24.34
C TYR A 156 48.55 11.96 -24.48
N PRO A 157 49.19 12.93 -25.18
CA PRO A 157 50.63 13.04 -25.16
C PRO A 157 51.06 13.43 -23.75
N VAL A 158 51.94 12.62 -23.15
CA VAL A 158 52.62 13.00 -21.92
C VAL A 158 53.79 13.89 -22.31
N GLU A 159 53.64 15.19 -22.13
CA GLU A 159 54.78 16.12 -22.12
C GLU A 159 55.47 15.99 -20.78
N ILE A 160 56.71 15.49 -20.81
CA ILE A 160 57.62 15.48 -19.68
C ILE A 160 58.26 16.85 -19.62
N PRO A 161 58.16 17.62 -18.53
CA PRO A 161 58.93 18.85 -18.39
C PRO A 161 60.38 18.49 -18.16
N ASP A 162 61.28 19.08 -18.96
CA ASP A 162 62.70 19.08 -18.74
C ASP A 162 63.03 19.84 -17.44
N ASP A 163 63.75 19.18 -16.54
CA ASP A 163 64.34 19.80 -15.35
C ASP A 163 65.45 20.76 -15.78
N PRO A 164 65.48 21.99 -15.28
CA PRO A 164 66.63 22.90 -15.45
C PRO A 164 67.71 22.55 -14.41
N GLU A 165 68.97 22.45 -14.88
CA GLU A 165 70.20 22.44 -14.05
C GLU A 165 70.32 23.72 -13.20
#